data_ddfdec9e80efe7872769f35ac01e9939
#
_entry.id   ddfdec9e80efe7872769f35ac01e9939
#
_cell.length_a   1.000
_cell.length_b   1.000
_cell.length_c   1.000
_cell.angle_alpha   90.00
_cell.angle_beta   90.00
_cell.angle_gamma   90.00
#
_symmetry.space_group_name_H-M   'P 1'
#
loop_
_entity.id
_entity.type
_entity.pdbx_description
1 polymer ?
#
loop_
_entity_poly.entity_id
_entity_poly.type
_entity_poly.pdbx_seq_one_letter_code
_entity_poly.pdbx_strand_id
1 'polypeptide(L)'
;MKIEATSVDEYVNKAPEERQEVLRRMREVLRENLPEGFTEELSYGMPGYVVPHSLYEPGYHCDPRLPLPFVSFANQKNFVALYHMGLYASPEDMAWFTESWDAERFGKLDMGKSCIRFKKLDKIPWALIGELATRMTPDDWITRYESAFRKK
;
A
#
# COMPACT_ATOMS: atom_id res chain seq x y z
N MET A 1 6.54 -13.19 -8.71
CA MET A 1 7.94 -13.41 -8.30
C MET A 1 8.09 -13.12 -6.82
N LYS A 2 8.55 -14.12 -6.09
CA LYS A 2 8.71 -13.99 -4.64
C LYS A 2 10.14 -13.59 -4.30
N ILE A 3 10.30 -12.55 -3.48
CA ILE A 3 11.60 -12.13 -2.97
C ILE A 3 11.66 -12.55 -1.49
N GLU A 4 12.64 -13.37 -1.13
CA GLU A 4 12.83 -13.75 0.26
C GLU A 4 13.72 -12.75 0.96
N ALA A 5 13.17 -12.09 1.97
CA ALA A 5 13.86 -11.03 2.68
C ALA A 5 13.45 -11.02 4.15
N THR A 6 14.31 -10.47 5.00
CA THR A 6 14.05 -10.31 6.43
C THR A 6 13.85 -8.85 6.82
N SER A 7 13.99 -7.94 5.86
CA SER A 7 13.77 -6.50 6.06
C SER A 7 13.31 -5.86 4.76
N VAL A 8 12.76 -4.66 4.87
CA VAL A 8 12.34 -3.90 3.69
C VAL A 8 13.57 -3.53 2.85
N ASP A 9 14.67 -3.14 3.49
CA ASP A 9 15.92 -2.85 2.76
C ASP A 9 16.38 -4.04 1.94
N GLU A 10 16.38 -5.23 2.55
CA GLU A 10 16.78 -6.45 1.87
C GLU A 10 15.84 -6.76 0.70
N TYR A 11 14.53 -6.60 0.92
CA TYR A 11 13.54 -6.81 -0.13
C TYR A 11 13.86 -5.99 -1.38
N VAL A 12 14.09 -4.69 -1.19
CA VAL A 12 14.39 -3.78 -2.30
C VAL A 12 15.73 -4.13 -2.95
N ASN A 13 16.74 -4.44 -2.14
CA ASN A 13 18.08 -4.74 -2.66
C ASN A 13 18.15 -6.07 -3.43
N LYS A 14 17.24 -7.00 -3.15
CA LYS A 14 17.14 -8.27 -3.86
C LYS A 14 16.24 -8.24 -5.09
N ALA A 15 15.52 -7.15 -5.30
CA ALA A 15 14.69 -7.02 -6.49
C ALA A 15 15.54 -6.89 -7.74
N PRO A 16 14.99 -7.25 -8.92
CA PRO A 16 15.69 -7.01 -10.18
C PRO A 16 16.15 -5.56 -10.28
N GLU A 17 17.34 -5.36 -10.79
CA GLU A 17 17.96 -4.04 -10.85
C GLU A 17 17.07 -2.97 -11.48
N GLU A 18 16.39 -3.29 -12.56
CA GLU A 18 15.50 -2.38 -13.27
C GLU A 18 14.25 -2.00 -12.46
N ARG A 19 13.99 -2.70 -11.36
CA ARG A 19 12.85 -2.43 -10.47
C ARG A 19 13.24 -1.68 -9.20
N GLN A 20 14.52 -1.74 -8.82
CA GLN A 20 14.96 -1.21 -7.53
C GLN A 20 14.67 0.28 -7.35
N GLU A 21 14.90 1.09 -8.37
CA GLU A 21 14.65 2.53 -8.27
C GLU A 21 13.18 2.84 -8.03
N VAL A 22 12.30 2.14 -8.76
CA VAL A 22 10.85 2.31 -8.60
C VAL A 22 10.41 1.90 -7.21
N LEU A 23 10.92 0.77 -6.72
CA LEU A 23 10.58 0.29 -5.38
C LEU A 23 11.08 1.24 -4.29
N ARG A 24 12.28 1.79 -4.44
CA ARG A 24 12.81 2.79 -3.50
C ARG A 24 11.96 4.04 -3.50
N ARG A 25 11.53 4.49 -4.67
CA ARG A 25 10.70 5.67 -4.78
C ARG A 25 9.31 5.44 -4.19
N MET A 26 8.73 4.27 -4.43
CA MET A 26 7.45 3.91 -3.80
C MET A 26 7.56 3.96 -2.28
N ARG A 27 8.62 3.36 -1.73
CA ARG A 27 8.90 3.39 -0.30
C ARG A 27 9.01 4.83 0.22
N GLU A 28 9.77 5.65 -0.47
CA GLU A 28 9.99 7.05 -0.11
C GLU A 28 8.68 7.84 -0.08
N VAL A 29 7.90 7.74 -1.15
CA VAL A 29 6.62 8.44 -1.26
C VAL A 29 5.67 8.03 -0.13
N LEU A 30 5.59 6.74 0.16
CA LEU A 30 4.72 6.24 1.24
C LEU A 30 5.21 6.70 2.60
N ARG A 31 6.51 6.62 2.87
CA ARG A 31 7.07 7.05 4.15
C ARG A 31 6.92 8.55 4.39
N GLU A 32 7.04 9.35 3.34
CA GLU A 32 6.92 10.81 3.44
C GLU A 32 5.47 11.27 3.62
N ASN A 33 4.51 10.52 3.11
CA ASN A 33 3.12 10.96 3.04
C ASN A 33 2.16 10.26 3.99
N LEU A 34 2.44 9.03 4.41
CA LEU A 34 1.59 8.36 5.37
C LEU A 34 1.57 9.12 6.69
N PRO A 35 0.38 9.33 7.29
CA PRO A 35 0.31 9.99 8.60
C PRO A 35 1.09 9.23 9.67
N GLU A 36 1.48 9.94 10.72
CA GLU A 36 2.20 9.37 11.84
C GLU A 36 1.38 8.26 12.52
N GLY A 37 2.08 7.22 12.96
CA GLY A 37 1.46 6.09 13.66
C GLY A 37 1.51 4.78 12.90
N PHE A 38 1.60 4.83 11.58
CA PHE A 38 1.85 3.63 10.79
C PHE A 38 3.33 3.24 10.90
N THR A 39 3.60 1.94 10.99
CA THR A 39 4.97 1.43 11.03
C THR A 39 5.29 0.61 9.80
N GLU A 40 6.52 0.73 9.31
CA GLU A 40 6.99 -0.03 8.16
C GLU A 40 7.55 -1.37 8.60
N GLU A 41 7.11 -2.44 7.95
CA GLU A 41 7.66 -3.78 8.18
C GLU A 41 7.36 -4.67 6.98
N LEU A 42 7.89 -5.89 6.99
CA LEU A 42 7.47 -6.88 6.00
C LEU A 42 6.13 -7.45 6.42
N SER A 43 5.14 -7.36 5.53
CA SER A 43 3.80 -7.86 5.73
C SER A 43 3.50 -8.84 4.61
N TYR A 44 3.30 -10.11 4.96
CA TYR A 44 3.12 -11.18 3.97
C TYR A 44 4.27 -11.23 2.96
N GLY A 45 5.49 -10.99 3.43
CA GLY A 45 6.70 -11.07 2.60
C GLY A 45 6.95 -9.88 1.70
N MET A 46 6.21 -8.78 1.86
CA MET A 46 6.40 -7.56 1.06
C MET A 46 6.45 -6.32 1.96
N PRO A 47 7.08 -5.24 1.50
CA PRO A 47 7.10 -3.99 2.27
C PRO A 47 5.68 -3.53 2.57
N GLY A 48 5.38 -3.29 3.83
CA GLY A 48 4.06 -2.90 4.25
C GLY A 48 4.08 -1.84 5.34
N TYR A 49 2.94 -1.19 5.49
CA TYR A 49 2.72 -0.14 6.48
C TYR A 49 1.49 -0.55 7.27
N VAL A 50 1.67 -0.68 8.56
CA VAL A 50 0.68 -1.32 9.44
C VAL A 50 0.36 -0.43 10.63
N VAL A 51 -0.80 -0.68 11.24
CA VAL A 51 -1.13 -0.11 12.55
C VAL A 51 -0.61 -1.09 13.60
N PRO A 52 0.41 -0.69 14.38
CA PRO A 52 1.00 -1.62 15.35
C PRO A 52 0.02 -1.98 16.46
N HIS A 53 0.25 -3.11 17.12
CA HIS A 53 -0.59 -3.55 18.23
C HIS A 53 -0.69 -2.52 19.36
N SER A 54 0.33 -1.68 19.52
CA SER A 54 0.32 -0.60 20.52
C SER A 54 -0.79 0.42 20.27
N LEU A 55 -1.24 0.56 19.02
CA LEU A 55 -2.33 1.46 18.64
C LEU A 55 -3.63 0.71 18.38
N TYR A 56 -3.55 -0.57 18.03
CA TYR A 56 -4.73 -1.39 17.79
C TYR A 56 -4.47 -2.81 18.26
N GLU A 57 -4.76 -3.07 19.51
CA GLU A 57 -4.49 -4.34 20.18
C GLU A 57 -5.08 -5.57 19.47
N PRO A 58 -6.34 -5.54 18.97
CA PRO A 58 -6.92 -6.73 18.34
C PRO A 58 -6.15 -7.27 17.14
N GLY A 59 -5.38 -6.43 16.47
CA GLY A 59 -4.61 -6.85 15.30
C GLY A 59 -5.48 -7.20 14.10
N TYR A 60 -4.93 -7.99 13.19
CA TYR A 60 -5.63 -8.36 11.97
C TYR A 60 -6.65 -9.48 12.25
N HIS A 61 -7.88 -9.33 11.75
CA HIS A 61 -8.92 -10.33 12.02
C HIS A 61 -8.62 -11.71 11.45
N CYS A 62 -7.85 -11.78 10.36
CA CYS A 62 -7.43 -13.05 9.78
C CYS A 62 -6.34 -13.74 10.61
N ASP A 63 -5.52 -12.98 11.31
CA ASP A 63 -4.47 -13.49 12.20
C ASP A 63 -4.14 -12.44 13.25
N PRO A 64 -4.75 -12.51 14.46
CA PRO A 64 -4.55 -11.50 15.51
C PRO A 64 -3.11 -11.32 15.98
N ARG A 65 -2.22 -12.27 15.67
CA ARG A 65 -0.79 -12.15 16.01
C ARG A 65 -0.11 -11.11 15.14
N LEU A 66 -0.72 -10.79 13.99
CA LEU A 66 -0.19 -9.78 13.06
C LEU A 66 -0.79 -8.42 13.37
N PRO A 67 0.00 -7.34 13.21
CA PRO A 67 -0.57 -6.00 13.30
C PRO A 67 -1.53 -5.76 12.15
N LEU A 68 -2.38 -4.76 12.28
CA LEU A 68 -3.38 -4.45 11.26
C LEU A 68 -2.72 -3.91 10.00
N PRO A 69 -2.79 -4.62 8.86
CA PRO A 69 -2.20 -4.10 7.62
C PRO A 69 -3.03 -2.95 7.04
N PHE A 70 -2.37 -2.04 6.33
CA PHE A 70 -3.01 -0.92 5.67
C PHE A 70 -2.59 -0.81 4.21
N VAL A 71 -1.32 -0.55 3.96
CA VAL A 71 -0.76 -0.36 2.63
C VAL A 71 0.46 -1.24 2.48
N SER A 72 0.66 -1.82 1.32
CA SER A 72 1.89 -2.53 1.00
C SER A 72 2.18 -2.40 -0.49
N PHE A 73 3.39 -2.71 -0.89
CA PHE A 73 3.75 -2.74 -2.29
C PHE A 73 4.64 -3.94 -2.57
N ALA A 74 4.66 -4.38 -3.81
CA ALA A 74 5.42 -5.57 -4.17
C ALA A 74 5.92 -5.51 -5.59
N ASN A 75 7.07 -6.15 -5.81
CA ASN A 75 7.58 -6.43 -7.15
C ASN A 75 6.92 -7.71 -7.62
N GLN A 76 6.14 -7.64 -8.69
CA GLN A 76 5.51 -8.80 -9.31
C GLN A 76 6.18 -9.07 -10.66
N LYS A 77 5.88 -10.20 -11.26
CA LYS A 77 6.55 -10.63 -12.51
C LYS A 77 6.47 -9.57 -13.62
N ASN A 78 5.29 -9.04 -13.88
CA ASN A 78 5.05 -8.13 -15.00
C ASN A 78 4.70 -6.70 -14.59
N PHE A 79 4.73 -6.38 -13.31
CA PHE A 79 4.33 -5.07 -12.80
C PHE A 79 4.81 -4.85 -11.37
N VAL A 80 4.75 -3.60 -10.93
CA VAL A 80 4.86 -3.26 -9.52
C VAL A 80 3.43 -3.04 -9.02
N ALA A 81 3.09 -3.58 -7.87
CA ALA A 81 1.75 -3.48 -7.31
C ALA A 81 1.74 -2.62 -6.05
N LEU A 82 0.68 -1.83 -5.90
CA LEU A 82 0.38 -1.10 -4.67
C LEU A 82 -0.93 -1.66 -4.12
N TYR A 83 -0.91 -2.16 -2.89
CA TYR A 83 -2.08 -2.67 -2.19
C TYR A 83 -2.50 -1.65 -1.15
N HIS A 84 -3.69 -1.08 -1.29
CA HIS A 84 -4.19 -0.07 -0.36
C HIS A 84 -5.56 -0.50 0.15
N MET A 85 -5.58 -1.10 1.34
CA MET A 85 -6.83 -1.64 1.90
C MET A 85 -7.86 -0.55 2.18
N GLY A 86 -7.42 0.61 2.63
CA GLY A 86 -8.34 1.72 2.92
C GLY A 86 -9.09 2.20 1.70
N LEU A 87 -8.43 2.22 0.54
CA LEU A 87 -9.05 2.64 -0.72
C LEU A 87 -10.24 1.75 -1.07
N TYR A 88 -10.06 0.44 -0.91
CA TYR A 88 -11.12 -0.54 -1.23
C TYR A 88 -12.22 -0.58 -0.16
N ALA A 89 -11.95 -0.05 1.03
CA ALA A 89 -12.93 0.03 2.10
C ALA A 89 -13.69 1.36 2.11
N SER A 90 -13.31 2.32 1.27
CA SER A 90 -13.90 3.66 1.24
C SER A 90 -14.41 4.02 -0.16
N PRO A 91 -15.73 3.95 -0.40
CA PRO A 91 -16.30 4.37 -1.68
C PRO A 91 -15.94 5.81 -2.06
N GLU A 92 -15.85 6.69 -1.08
CA GLU A 92 -15.49 8.09 -1.29
C GLU A 92 -14.06 8.25 -1.81
N ASP A 93 -13.13 7.55 -1.18
CA ASP A 93 -11.72 7.59 -1.59
C ASP A 93 -11.53 6.91 -2.94
N MET A 94 -12.26 5.82 -3.18
CA MET A 94 -12.21 5.13 -4.47
C MET A 94 -12.70 6.07 -5.59
N ALA A 95 -13.79 6.79 -5.38
CA ALA A 95 -14.31 7.74 -6.35
C ALA A 95 -13.30 8.86 -6.60
N TRP A 96 -12.76 9.44 -5.53
CA TRP A 96 -11.73 10.47 -5.64
C TRP A 96 -10.52 9.98 -6.43
N PHE A 97 -10.03 8.80 -6.11
CA PHE A 97 -8.84 8.24 -6.77
C PHE A 97 -9.07 8.02 -8.26
N THR A 98 -10.19 7.39 -8.62
CA THR A 98 -10.50 7.10 -10.02
C THR A 98 -10.74 8.37 -10.82
N GLU A 99 -11.38 9.36 -10.25
CA GLU A 99 -11.61 10.66 -10.89
C GLU A 99 -10.31 11.46 -11.05
N SER A 100 -9.37 11.28 -10.12
CA SER A 100 -8.08 11.98 -10.14
C SER A 100 -7.06 11.33 -11.07
N TRP A 101 -7.32 10.12 -11.52
CA TRP A 101 -6.40 9.41 -12.40
C TRP A 101 -6.38 10.04 -13.79
N ASP A 102 -5.21 10.47 -14.24
CA ASP A 102 -5.03 11.06 -15.57
C ASP A 102 -4.59 9.99 -16.57
N ALA A 103 -5.56 9.39 -17.26
CA ALA A 103 -5.30 8.30 -18.21
C ALA A 103 -4.51 8.74 -19.44
N GLU A 104 -4.62 10.02 -19.84
CA GLU A 104 -3.85 10.53 -20.96
C GLU A 104 -2.36 10.54 -20.64
N ARG A 105 -2.02 10.88 -19.39
CA ARG A 105 -0.64 10.99 -18.94
C ARG A 105 -0.06 9.66 -18.47
N PHE A 106 -0.85 8.85 -17.77
CA PHE A 106 -0.36 7.64 -17.11
C PHE A 106 -0.91 6.34 -17.70
N GLY A 107 -1.76 6.42 -18.71
CA GLY A 107 -2.38 5.25 -19.30
C GLY A 107 -3.61 4.81 -18.52
N LYS A 108 -4.27 3.77 -19.01
CA LYS A 108 -5.47 3.25 -18.36
C LYS A 108 -5.17 2.76 -16.96
N LEU A 109 -6.01 3.13 -16.00
CA LEU A 109 -5.91 2.64 -14.63
C LEU A 109 -6.15 1.13 -14.60
N ASP A 110 -5.19 0.40 -14.04
CA ASP A 110 -5.22 -1.06 -13.95
C ASP A 110 -5.37 -1.46 -12.48
N MET A 111 -6.58 -1.84 -12.09
CA MET A 111 -6.89 -2.23 -10.71
C MET A 111 -7.46 -3.64 -10.64
N GLY A 112 -6.97 -4.41 -9.68
CA GLY A 112 -7.52 -5.71 -9.33
C GLY A 112 -8.41 -5.61 -8.09
N LYS A 113 -8.64 -6.75 -7.42
CA LYS A 113 -9.50 -6.80 -6.23
C LYS A 113 -8.94 -6.05 -5.02
N SER A 114 -7.63 -5.93 -4.93
CA SER A 114 -6.99 -5.26 -3.79
C SER A 114 -5.73 -4.51 -4.19
N CYS A 115 -5.44 -4.39 -5.49
CA CYS A 115 -4.19 -3.78 -5.93
C CYS A 115 -4.34 -2.86 -7.12
N ILE A 116 -3.42 -1.93 -7.20
CA ILE A 116 -3.22 -1.06 -8.34
C ILE A 116 -1.93 -1.56 -9.00
N ARG A 117 -1.99 -1.86 -10.29
CA ARG A 117 -0.85 -2.42 -11.03
C ARG A 117 -0.20 -1.35 -11.90
N PHE A 118 1.13 -1.30 -11.84
CA PHE A 118 1.92 -0.37 -12.65
C PHE A 118 2.81 -1.20 -13.57
N LYS A 119 2.37 -1.37 -14.82
CA LYS A 119 3.12 -2.12 -15.82
C LYS A 119 4.19 -1.26 -16.50
N LYS A 120 3.91 0.04 -16.65
CA LYS A 120 4.85 0.99 -17.25
C LYS A 120 5.51 1.81 -16.14
N LEU A 121 6.75 1.49 -15.83
CA LEU A 121 7.45 2.06 -14.68
C LEU A 121 7.80 3.54 -14.84
N ASP A 122 7.80 4.04 -16.07
CA ASP A 122 8.01 5.46 -16.35
C ASP A 122 6.71 6.27 -16.31
N LYS A 123 5.58 5.63 -16.04
CA LYS A 123 4.26 6.27 -16.03
C LYS A 123 3.52 6.07 -14.71
N ILE A 124 4.23 6.14 -13.61
CA ILE A 124 3.63 6.02 -12.27
C ILE A 124 3.27 7.41 -11.74
N PRO A 125 2.02 7.65 -11.33
CA PRO A 125 1.61 8.98 -10.85
C PRO A 125 2.03 9.19 -9.39
N TRP A 126 3.29 9.51 -9.18
CA TRP A 126 3.88 9.64 -7.84
C TRP A 126 3.15 10.67 -6.97
N ALA A 127 2.75 11.79 -7.55
CA ALA A 127 2.02 12.83 -6.80
C ALA A 127 0.66 12.31 -6.31
N LEU A 128 -0.06 11.58 -7.16
CA LEU A 128 -1.36 11.01 -6.79
C LEU A 128 -1.21 9.93 -5.71
N ILE A 129 -0.17 9.11 -5.81
CA ILE A 129 0.11 8.10 -4.78
C ILE A 129 0.39 8.78 -3.44
N GLY A 130 1.17 9.86 -3.46
CA GLY A 130 1.45 10.64 -2.26
C GLY A 130 0.18 11.21 -1.64
N GLU A 131 -0.71 11.78 -2.44
CA GLU A 131 -1.99 12.28 -1.96
C GLU A 131 -2.85 11.16 -1.37
N LEU A 132 -2.90 10.02 -2.04
CA LEU A 132 -3.64 8.86 -1.55
C LEU A 132 -3.12 8.43 -0.17
N ALA A 133 -1.81 8.43 0.02
CA ALA A 133 -1.20 8.05 1.28
C ALA A 133 -1.60 8.96 2.44
N THR A 134 -1.94 10.22 2.19
CA THR A 134 -2.33 11.17 3.23
C THR A 134 -3.78 11.02 3.70
N ARG A 135 -4.61 10.25 3.03
CA ARG A 135 -6.06 10.34 3.20
C ARG A 135 -6.62 9.68 4.46
N MET A 136 -5.87 8.77 5.09
CA MET A 136 -6.33 8.12 6.33
C MET A 136 -5.25 8.11 7.37
N THR A 137 -5.58 8.55 8.59
CA THR A 137 -4.75 8.36 9.77
C THR A 137 -4.93 6.92 10.26
N PRO A 138 -4.08 6.43 11.19
CA PRO A 138 -4.33 5.12 11.80
C PRO A 138 -5.74 5.01 12.42
N ASP A 139 -6.22 6.07 13.09
CA ASP A 139 -7.57 6.07 13.68
C ASP A 139 -8.65 5.99 12.61
N ASP A 140 -8.49 6.72 11.52
CA ASP A 140 -9.43 6.65 10.39
C ASP A 140 -9.51 5.24 9.82
N TRP A 141 -8.35 4.62 9.63
CA TRP A 141 -8.30 3.27 9.09
C TRP A 141 -8.91 2.25 10.05
N ILE A 142 -8.59 2.35 11.34
CA ILE A 142 -9.18 1.46 12.36
C ILE A 142 -10.72 1.53 12.30
N THR A 143 -11.27 2.74 12.24
CA THR A 143 -12.72 2.94 12.18
C THR A 143 -13.32 2.30 10.95
N ARG A 144 -12.72 2.53 9.79
CA ARG A 144 -13.15 1.92 8.52
C ARG A 144 -13.04 0.41 8.56
N TYR A 145 -11.91 -0.08 9.05
CA TYR A 145 -11.63 -1.50 9.13
C TYR A 145 -12.65 -2.23 9.99
N GLU A 146 -12.93 -1.70 11.18
CA GLU A 146 -13.90 -2.32 12.08
C GLU A 146 -15.29 -2.32 11.48
N SER A 147 -15.67 -1.26 10.81
CA SER A 147 -16.96 -1.17 10.13
C SER A 147 -17.09 -2.16 8.99
N ALA A 148 -16.01 -2.38 8.24
CA ALA A 148 -16.02 -3.24 7.07
C ALA A 148 -15.82 -4.73 7.38
N PHE A 149 -14.95 -5.05 8.35
CA PHE A 149 -14.47 -6.41 8.57
C PHE A 149 -14.81 -7.00 9.94
N ARG A 150 -15.11 -6.18 10.93
CA ARG A 150 -15.45 -6.64 12.29
C ARG A 150 -16.88 -6.26 12.66
N LYS A 151 -17.82 -6.53 11.76
CA LYS A 151 -19.23 -6.29 12.03
C LYS A 151 -19.71 -7.22 13.13
N LYS A 152 -20.43 -6.66 14.06
CA LYS A 152 -21.07 -7.43 15.13
C LYS A 152 -22.39 -8.01 14.65
#